data_dad02c7df7d63a39ce30166393ab2282
#
_entry.id   dad02c7df7d63a39ce30166393ab2282
#
_cell.length_a   1.000
_cell.length_b   1.000
_cell.length_c   1.000
_cell.angle_alpha   90.00
_cell.angle_beta   90.00
_cell.angle_gamma   90.00
#
_symmetry.space_group_name_H-M   'P 1'
#
loop_
_entity.id
_entity.type
_entity.pdbx_description
1 polymer ?
#
loop_
_entity_poly.entity_id
_entity_poly.type
_entity_poly.pdbx_seq_one_letter_code
_entity_poly.pdbx_strand_id
1 'polypeptide(L)'
;MPSFAQKLPIGMHFRTMFFGFVLSSLPFVVLGEEAKKGPKQPVEVGSVCVFMDTGCPIARYHTRTLRMLHEEYSKKGIRFTAVFPAANTTQEAIRAFAEKYKFPLKAILDPEQTRARTLKATVVPEVFVFDQNQKLIYRGRIDDRFASVGKRRPVTRTHDLADVLRALTAGEQIETRRTEPIGCTITFRKKEKSP
;
A
#
# COMPACT_ATOMS: atom_id res chain seq x y z
N MET A 1 9.64 -65.25 -17.10
CA MET A 1 10.68 -66.29 -16.86
C MET A 1 12.01 -65.58 -16.67
N PRO A 2 12.83 -65.99 -15.68
CA PRO A 2 12.54 -66.68 -14.44
C PRO A 2 12.83 -65.86 -13.18
N SER A 3 12.16 -66.21 -12.18
CA SER A 3 12.29 -66.30 -10.75
C SER A 3 13.70 -66.75 -10.29
N PHE A 4 14.20 -66.14 -9.20
CA PHE A 4 15.15 -66.76 -8.29
C PHE A 4 14.90 -66.32 -6.86
N ALA A 5 14.32 -67.21 -6.11
CA ALA A 5 14.27 -67.17 -4.66
C ALA A 5 15.50 -67.88 -4.11
N GLN A 6 16.10 -67.38 -3.05
CA GLN A 6 16.97 -68.23 -2.11
C GLN A 6 17.14 -67.44 -0.81
N LYS A 7 16.45 -67.92 0.23
CA LYS A 7 16.90 -68.76 1.37
C LYS A 7 17.72 -68.03 2.43
N LEU A 8 17.08 -67.93 3.59
CA LEU A 8 17.65 -67.66 4.92
C LEU A 8 18.57 -68.85 5.35
N PRO A 9 19.47 -68.61 6.28
CA PRO A 9 19.62 -69.57 7.39
C PRO A 9 19.44 -68.90 8.77
N ILE A 10 19.02 -69.79 9.62
CA ILE A 10 18.64 -69.74 11.03
C ILE A 10 19.88 -69.64 11.91
N GLY A 11 19.77 -68.87 13.00
CA GLY A 11 20.33 -69.29 14.27
C GLY A 11 21.60 -68.63 14.73
N MET A 12 21.50 -67.80 15.76
CA MET A 12 22.37 -67.99 16.94
C MET A 12 21.84 -67.16 18.13
N HIS A 13 21.59 -67.87 19.20
CA HIS A 13 21.30 -67.32 20.52
C HIS A 13 22.52 -66.61 21.08
N PHE A 14 22.32 -65.42 21.66
CA PHE A 14 23.27 -64.87 22.61
C PHE A 14 22.63 -63.97 23.65
N ARG A 15 22.49 -64.50 24.82
CA ARG A 15 22.73 -63.94 26.16
C ARG A 15 22.25 -62.50 26.48
N THR A 16 21.24 -62.53 27.29
CA THR A 16 20.79 -61.45 28.20
C THR A 16 21.94 -60.85 29.01
N MET A 17 22.19 -59.56 28.84
CA MET A 17 22.99 -58.81 29.76
C MET A 17 22.16 -57.55 30.17
N PHE A 18 21.65 -57.66 31.39
CA PHE A 18 20.97 -56.51 32.05
C PHE A 18 22.02 -55.43 32.33
N PHE A 19 21.96 -54.36 31.58
CA PHE A 19 22.62 -53.09 31.95
C PHE A 19 21.53 -52.13 32.40
N GLY A 20 21.54 -51.85 33.70
CA GLY A 20 20.64 -50.86 34.31
C GLY A 20 20.94 -49.49 33.75
N PHE A 21 19.99 -48.95 32.97
CA PHE A 21 20.03 -47.59 32.50
C PHE A 21 19.34 -46.72 33.55
N VAL A 22 20.12 -46.02 34.35
CA VAL A 22 19.68 -44.99 35.28
C VAL A 22 19.13 -43.84 34.42
N LEU A 23 17.83 -43.71 34.37
CA LEU A 23 17.15 -42.56 33.74
C LEU A 23 17.38 -41.32 34.61
N SER A 24 18.45 -40.58 34.30
CA SER A 24 18.64 -39.22 34.82
C SER A 24 17.64 -38.31 34.13
N SER A 25 16.55 -37.95 34.81
CA SER A 25 15.56 -36.96 34.39
C SER A 25 16.18 -35.58 34.48
N LEU A 26 16.81 -35.13 33.41
CA LEU A 26 17.13 -33.71 33.24
C LEU A 26 15.84 -32.94 32.93
N PRO A 27 15.52 -31.84 33.64
CA PRO A 27 14.40 -31.02 33.29
C PRO A 27 14.69 -30.34 31.93
N PHE A 28 13.86 -30.64 30.93
CA PHE A 28 13.85 -29.94 29.65
C PHE A 28 13.33 -28.53 29.91
N VAL A 29 14.26 -27.58 30.10
CA VAL A 29 13.93 -26.17 30.15
C VAL A 29 13.48 -25.76 28.74
N VAL A 30 12.18 -25.69 28.53
CA VAL A 30 11.60 -25.05 27.36
C VAL A 30 11.89 -23.54 27.52
N LEU A 31 12.99 -23.09 26.92
CA LEU A 31 13.17 -21.67 26.66
C LEU A 31 12.04 -21.25 25.73
N GLY A 32 11.01 -20.65 26.35
CA GLY A 32 9.95 -20.00 25.60
C GLY A 32 10.56 -18.90 24.72
N GLU A 33 10.61 -19.18 23.43
CA GLU A 33 10.95 -18.19 22.41
C GLU A 33 9.82 -17.15 22.41
N GLU A 34 10.02 -16.07 23.18
CA GLU A 34 9.16 -14.90 23.10
C GLU A 34 9.26 -14.38 21.66
N ALA A 35 8.28 -14.74 20.84
CA ALA A 35 8.09 -14.15 19.52
C ALA A 35 8.03 -12.63 19.73
N LYS A 36 9.09 -11.92 19.33
CA LYS A 36 9.14 -10.45 19.31
C LYS A 36 7.94 -9.95 18.52
N LYS A 37 6.90 -9.55 19.25
CA LYS A 37 5.71 -8.91 18.71
C LYS A 37 6.19 -7.64 18.03
N GLY A 38 6.29 -7.65 16.71
CA GLY A 38 6.67 -6.49 15.92
C GLY A 38 5.77 -5.29 16.29
N PRO A 39 6.18 -4.05 16.00
CA PRO A 39 5.41 -2.86 16.36
C PRO A 39 3.98 -3.03 15.85
N LYS A 40 3.02 -2.94 16.77
CA LYS A 40 1.59 -3.07 16.47
C LYS A 40 1.23 -2.00 15.45
N GLN A 41 0.93 -2.39 14.22
CA GLN A 41 0.49 -1.46 13.18
C GLN A 41 -0.74 -0.71 13.70
N PRO A 42 -0.81 0.62 13.53
CA PRO A 42 -1.98 1.37 13.94
C PRO A 42 -3.22 0.80 13.24
N VAL A 43 -4.35 0.78 13.95
CA VAL A 43 -5.63 0.38 13.36
C VAL A 43 -5.92 1.31 12.19
N GLU A 44 -6.28 0.75 11.03
CA GLU A 44 -6.59 1.54 9.85
C GLU A 44 -7.87 2.35 10.08
N VAL A 45 -7.74 3.68 10.10
CA VAL A 45 -8.82 4.64 10.27
C VAL A 45 -9.41 5.04 8.91
N GLY A 46 -8.60 4.98 7.87
CA GLY A 46 -9.01 5.29 6.52
C GLY A 46 -7.87 5.23 5.51
N SER A 47 -8.18 5.54 4.27
CA SER A 47 -7.19 5.49 3.19
C SER A 47 -7.29 6.66 2.22
N VAL A 48 -6.14 7.05 1.69
CA VAL A 48 -5.97 8.05 0.61
C VAL A 48 -5.48 7.34 -0.64
N CYS A 49 -6.21 7.51 -1.74
CA CYS A 49 -5.78 7.16 -3.08
C CYS A 49 -5.54 8.44 -3.86
N VAL A 50 -4.33 8.67 -4.33
CA VAL A 50 -4.00 9.83 -5.16
C VAL A 50 -3.56 9.37 -6.55
N PHE A 51 -4.21 9.90 -7.59
CA PHE A 51 -3.78 9.69 -8.97
C PHE A 51 -2.64 10.64 -9.28
N MET A 52 -1.56 10.10 -9.82
CA MET A 52 -0.29 10.80 -10.07
C MET A 52 0.22 10.53 -11.48
N ASP A 53 1.10 11.41 -11.96
CA ASP A 53 1.86 11.20 -13.18
C ASP A 53 3.27 11.74 -13.00
N THR A 54 4.26 10.98 -13.42
CA THR A 54 5.68 11.36 -13.29
C THR A 54 6.05 12.58 -14.16
N GLY A 55 5.30 12.81 -15.24
CA GLY A 55 5.46 13.93 -16.17
C GLY A 55 4.70 15.20 -15.78
N CYS A 56 3.64 15.10 -14.98
CA CYS A 56 2.77 16.24 -14.66
C CYS A 56 3.43 17.24 -13.70
N PRO A 57 3.62 18.53 -14.08
CA PRO A 57 4.26 19.53 -13.22
C PRO A 57 3.46 19.79 -11.93
N ILE A 58 2.13 19.72 -11.99
CA ILE A 58 1.24 19.97 -10.85
C ILE A 58 1.36 18.78 -9.86
N ALA A 59 1.37 17.54 -10.35
CA ALA A 59 1.60 16.35 -9.51
C ALA A 59 2.97 16.42 -8.83
N ARG A 60 4.02 16.78 -9.57
CA ARG A 60 5.38 16.98 -9.03
C ARG A 60 5.41 18.05 -7.93
N TYR A 61 4.70 19.14 -8.12
CA TYR A 61 4.62 20.21 -7.11
C TYR A 61 4.06 19.68 -5.78
N HIS A 62 3.01 18.88 -5.82
CA HIS A 62 2.33 18.37 -4.63
C HIS A 62 3.05 17.21 -3.91
N THR A 63 4.16 16.69 -4.46
CA THR A 63 4.91 15.59 -3.80
C THR A 63 5.35 15.95 -2.38
N ARG A 64 5.75 17.20 -2.14
CA ARG A 64 6.14 17.68 -0.81
C ARG A 64 4.96 17.67 0.16
N THR A 65 3.81 18.23 -0.25
CA THR A 65 2.58 18.25 0.57
C THR A 65 2.14 16.83 0.90
N LEU A 66 2.09 15.95 -0.10
CA LEU A 66 1.71 14.55 0.10
C LEU A 66 2.67 13.79 1.02
N ARG A 67 3.98 14.06 0.94
CA ARG A 67 4.96 13.48 1.85
C ARG A 67 4.71 13.94 3.29
N MET A 68 4.53 15.24 3.54
CA MET A 68 4.26 15.76 4.88
C MET A 68 2.98 15.17 5.47
N LEU A 69 1.91 15.08 4.68
CA LEU A 69 0.67 14.44 5.10
C LEU A 69 0.84 12.95 5.37
N HIS A 70 1.60 12.25 4.55
CA HIS A 70 1.93 10.84 4.79
C HIS A 70 2.71 10.66 6.10
N GLU A 71 3.75 11.46 6.35
CA GLU A 71 4.58 11.39 7.56
C GLU A 71 3.76 11.62 8.83
N GLU A 72 2.77 12.51 8.76
CA GLU A 72 1.90 12.84 9.89
C GLU A 72 0.79 11.80 10.10
N TYR A 73 0.04 11.49 9.04
CA TYR A 73 -1.23 10.76 9.16
C TYR A 73 -1.08 9.25 9.03
N SER A 74 0.02 8.71 8.48
CA SER A 74 0.25 7.26 8.46
C SER A 74 0.38 6.70 9.89
N LYS A 75 0.98 7.46 10.79
CA LYS A 75 1.08 7.13 12.23
C LYS A 75 -0.27 7.15 12.94
N LYS A 76 -1.25 7.84 12.36
CA LYS A 76 -2.63 7.95 12.86
C LYS A 76 -3.59 6.95 12.18
N GLY A 77 -3.05 5.96 11.47
CA GLY A 77 -3.85 4.90 10.83
C GLY A 77 -4.38 5.24 9.44
N ILE A 78 -3.86 6.26 8.75
CA ILE A 78 -4.21 6.55 7.36
C ILE A 78 -3.23 5.86 6.41
N ARG A 79 -3.75 5.02 5.52
CA ARG A 79 -2.98 4.38 4.46
C ARG A 79 -2.95 5.25 3.21
N PHE A 80 -1.77 5.50 2.66
CA PHE A 80 -1.60 6.29 1.43
C PHE A 80 -1.17 5.41 0.26
N THR A 81 -1.78 5.63 -0.90
CA THR A 81 -1.46 4.94 -2.14
C THR A 81 -1.45 5.94 -3.30
N ALA A 82 -0.41 5.91 -4.12
CA ALA A 82 -0.32 6.68 -5.35
C ALA A 82 -0.58 5.75 -6.55
N VAL A 83 -1.51 6.12 -7.43
CA VAL A 83 -1.89 5.36 -8.63
C VAL A 83 -1.41 6.13 -9.86
N PHE A 84 -0.70 5.45 -10.76
CA PHE A 84 -0.14 6.02 -11.99
C PHE A 84 -0.86 5.46 -13.21
N PRO A 85 -1.87 6.18 -13.75
CA PRO A 85 -2.73 5.69 -14.83
C PRO A 85 -2.19 5.97 -16.23
N ALA A 86 -1.05 6.68 -16.35
CA ALA A 86 -0.49 6.98 -17.66
C ALA A 86 0.03 5.71 -18.33
N ALA A 87 -0.46 5.44 -19.52
CA ALA A 87 -0.24 4.20 -20.24
C ALA A 87 1.23 3.90 -20.58
N ASN A 88 2.05 4.93 -20.67
CA ASN A 88 3.47 4.87 -20.96
C ASN A 88 4.36 4.99 -19.70
N THR A 89 3.76 5.06 -18.52
CA THR A 89 4.54 5.07 -17.27
C THR A 89 5.06 3.66 -16.98
N THR A 90 6.35 3.56 -16.66
CA THR A 90 6.99 2.30 -16.27
C THR A 90 7.28 2.27 -14.77
N GLN A 91 7.54 1.07 -14.23
CA GLN A 91 7.92 0.92 -12.84
C GLN A 91 9.27 1.61 -12.53
N GLU A 92 10.18 1.65 -13.50
CA GLU A 92 11.47 2.36 -13.41
C GLU A 92 11.25 3.87 -13.30
N ALA A 93 10.37 4.43 -14.14
CA ALA A 93 10.02 5.85 -14.08
C ALA A 93 9.40 6.24 -12.74
N ILE A 94 8.55 5.37 -12.17
CA ILE A 94 7.96 5.59 -10.84
C ILE A 94 9.05 5.54 -9.76
N ARG A 95 9.97 4.57 -9.81
CA ARG A 95 11.09 4.49 -8.86
C ARG A 95 11.97 5.74 -8.90
N ALA A 96 12.39 6.16 -10.10
CA ALA A 96 13.17 7.37 -10.29
C ALA A 96 12.43 8.63 -9.78
N PHE A 97 11.12 8.70 -10.02
CA PHE A 97 10.28 9.76 -9.49
C PHE A 97 10.25 9.75 -7.95
N ALA A 98 10.02 8.58 -7.34
CA ALA A 98 9.95 8.44 -5.90
C ALA A 98 11.28 8.82 -5.23
N GLU A 99 12.39 8.41 -5.78
CA GLU A 99 13.73 8.77 -5.32
C GLU A 99 13.98 10.27 -5.44
N LYS A 100 13.78 10.85 -6.63
CA LYS A 100 14.00 12.27 -6.92
C LYS A 100 13.22 13.19 -5.99
N TYR A 101 11.97 12.87 -5.72
CA TYR A 101 11.07 13.70 -4.91
C TYR A 101 10.94 13.22 -3.46
N LYS A 102 11.70 12.20 -3.05
CA LYS A 102 11.58 11.56 -1.73
C LYS A 102 10.12 11.23 -1.42
N PHE A 103 9.44 10.61 -2.38
CA PHE A 103 8.01 10.37 -2.36
C PHE A 103 7.71 9.01 -1.71
N PRO A 104 7.15 8.96 -0.49
CA PRO A 104 7.10 7.75 0.31
C PRO A 104 5.85 6.88 0.05
N LEU A 105 4.89 7.36 -0.75
CA LEU A 105 3.63 6.66 -0.93
C LEU A 105 3.82 5.35 -1.70
N LYS A 106 3.10 4.30 -1.27
CA LYS A 106 3.04 3.06 -2.04
C LYS A 106 2.52 3.34 -3.44
N ALA A 107 3.35 3.06 -4.44
CA ALA A 107 2.98 3.29 -5.84
C ALA A 107 2.32 2.06 -6.46
N ILE A 108 1.28 2.29 -7.26
CA ILE A 108 0.57 1.29 -8.06
C ILE A 108 0.57 1.78 -9.51
N LEU A 109 1.11 0.95 -10.39
CA LEU A 109 1.00 1.15 -11.82
C LEU A 109 -0.39 0.70 -12.28
N ASP A 110 -1.11 1.55 -13.04
CA ASP A 110 -2.47 1.28 -13.54
C ASP A 110 -2.53 1.49 -15.08
N PRO A 111 -1.76 0.73 -15.86
CA PRO A 111 -1.61 0.94 -17.31
C PRO A 111 -2.91 0.68 -18.08
N GLU A 112 -3.77 -0.19 -17.57
CA GLU A 112 -5.10 -0.46 -18.13
C GLU A 112 -6.15 0.55 -17.64
N GLN A 113 -5.76 1.45 -16.75
CA GLN A 113 -6.62 2.52 -16.22
C GLN A 113 -7.88 1.99 -15.52
N THR A 114 -7.81 0.78 -14.98
CA THR A 114 -8.94 0.13 -14.31
C THR A 114 -9.35 0.90 -13.05
N ARG A 115 -8.37 1.28 -12.22
CA ARG A 115 -8.63 2.07 -11.01
C ARG A 115 -9.11 3.47 -11.35
N ALA A 116 -8.47 4.12 -12.33
CA ALA A 116 -8.86 5.45 -12.80
C ALA A 116 -10.31 5.45 -13.32
N ARG A 117 -10.71 4.44 -14.08
CA ARG A 117 -12.08 4.29 -14.58
C ARG A 117 -13.08 4.01 -13.47
N THR A 118 -12.76 3.09 -12.54
CA THR A 118 -13.63 2.72 -11.41
C THR A 118 -13.93 3.94 -10.53
N LEU A 119 -12.91 4.72 -10.19
CA LEU A 119 -13.07 5.93 -9.39
C LEU A 119 -13.48 7.15 -10.20
N LYS A 120 -13.58 7.01 -11.52
CA LYS A 120 -13.90 8.11 -12.44
C LYS A 120 -12.94 9.31 -12.26
N ALA A 121 -11.66 9.02 -12.05
CA ALA A 121 -10.63 10.05 -11.94
C ALA A 121 -10.49 10.78 -13.29
N THR A 122 -10.28 12.09 -13.25
CA THR A 122 -10.29 12.95 -14.45
C THR A 122 -8.95 13.58 -14.73
N VAL A 123 -8.20 13.91 -13.68
CA VAL A 123 -6.91 14.60 -13.79
C VAL A 123 -5.88 14.00 -12.82
N VAL A 124 -4.63 14.42 -12.98
CA VAL A 124 -3.54 14.16 -12.03
C VAL A 124 -2.88 15.49 -11.62
N PRO A 125 -2.75 15.79 -10.29
CA PRO A 125 -3.20 14.95 -9.17
C PRO A 125 -4.70 15.10 -8.88
N GLU A 126 -5.35 13.98 -8.54
CA GLU A 126 -6.69 13.95 -7.94
C GLU A 126 -6.69 12.98 -6.78
N VAL A 127 -7.28 13.37 -5.64
CA VAL A 127 -7.31 12.54 -4.43
C VAL A 127 -8.70 12.01 -4.13
N PHE A 128 -8.74 10.82 -3.54
CA PHE A 128 -9.92 10.14 -3.03
C PHE A 128 -9.60 9.67 -1.61
N VAL A 129 -10.44 10.02 -0.65
CA VAL A 129 -10.30 9.60 0.74
C VAL A 129 -11.47 8.71 1.12
N PHE A 130 -11.15 7.56 1.70
CA PHE A 130 -12.11 6.57 2.18
C PHE A 130 -11.99 6.44 3.70
N ASP A 131 -13.11 6.26 4.38
CA ASP A 131 -13.13 5.92 5.79
C ASP A 131 -12.77 4.43 6.03
N GLN A 132 -12.78 3.99 7.29
CA GLN A 132 -12.52 2.60 7.67
C GLN A 132 -13.51 1.60 7.05
N ASN A 133 -14.72 2.03 6.68
CA ASN A 133 -15.75 1.22 6.04
C ASN A 133 -15.66 1.25 4.51
N GLN A 134 -14.57 1.79 3.94
CA GLN A 134 -14.36 1.99 2.51
C GLN A 134 -15.39 2.92 1.84
N LYS A 135 -16.10 3.73 2.61
CA LYS A 135 -16.98 4.77 2.09
C LYS A 135 -16.15 5.95 1.62
N LEU A 136 -16.40 6.43 0.41
CA LEU A 136 -15.77 7.65 -0.12
C LEU A 136 -16.32 8.87 0.63
N ILE A 137 -15.43 9.59 1.34
CA ILE A 137 -15.77 10.77 2.13
C ILE A 137 -15.22 12.06 1.53
N TYR A 138 -14.21 11.97 0.68
CA TYR A 138 -13.66 13.13 -0.04
C TYR A 138 -13.16 12.75 -1.42
N ARG A 139 -13.34 13.67 -2.36
CA ARG A 139 -12.78 13.59 -3.69
C ARG A 139 -12.41 14.98 -4.19
N GLY A 140 -11.24 15.18 -4.80
CA GLY A 140 -10.87 16.42 -5.44
C GLY A 140 -9.40 16.79 -5.35
N ARG A 141 -9.11 18.07 -5.12
CA ARG A 141 -7.75 18.63 -5.08
C ARG A 141 -7.07 18.38 -3.73
N ILE A 142 -5.74 18.49 -3.71
CA ILE A 142 -4.93 18.41 -2.48
C ILE A 142 -5.08 19.71 -1.67
N ASP A 143 -4.98 20.84 -2.36
CA ASP A 143 -5.16 22.20 -1.84
C ASP A 143 -5.55 23.15 -2.99
N ASP A 144 -5.75 24.44 -2.68
CA ASP A 144 -6.13 25.44 -3.68
C ASP A 144 -4.94 26.18 -4.31
N ARG A 145 -3.73 25.65 -4.21
CA ARG A 145 -2.52 26.31 -4.73
C ARG A 145 -2.61 26.66 -6.22
N PHE A 146 -3.25 25.79 -6.99
CA PHE A 146 -3.49 26.04 -8.42
C PHE A 146 -4.91 26.53 -8.67
N ALA A 147 -5.02 27.69 -9.33
CA ALA A 147 -6.31 28.25 -9.75
C ALA A 147 -6.78 27.64 -11.08
N SER A 148 -5.85 27.29 -11.95
CA SER A 148 -6.04 26.56 -13.20
C SER A 148 -4.70 25.94 -13.62
N VAL A 149 -4.70 25.13 -14.67
CA VAL A 149 -3.45 24.62 -15.25
C VAL A 149 -2.58 25.81 -15.68
N GLY A 150 -1.31 25.81 -15.26
CA GLY A 150 -0.38 26.89 -15.52
C GLY A 150 -0.53 28.13 -14.62
N LYS A 151 -1.62 28.28 -13.87
CA LYS A 151 -1.85 29.45 -13.00
C LYS A 151 -1.80 29.08 -11.52
N ARG A 152 -0.71 29.44 -10.87
CA ARG A 152 -0.49 29.20 -9.44
C ARG A 152 -0.85 30.43 -8.60
N ARG A 153 -1.55 30.23 -7.48
CA ARG A 153 -1.78 31.30 -6.49
C ARG A 153 -0.49 31.64 -5.75
N PRO A 154 -0.29 32.88 -5.32
CA PRO A 154 0.86 33.26 -4.49
C PRO A 154 0.89 32.51 -3.15
N VAL A 155 -0.28 32.28 -2.55
CA VAL A 155 -0.46 31.62 -1.26
C VAL A 155 -1.56 30.57 -1.38
N THR A 156 -1.37 29.40 -0.73
CA THR A 156 -2.42 28.42 -0.51
C THR A 156 -3.36 28.95 0.59
N ARG A 157 -4.66 28.97 0.32
CA ARG A 157 -5.69 29.47 1.26
C ARG A 157 -6.46 28.34 1.92
N THR A 158 -6.67 27.24 1.21
CA THR A 158 -7.37 26.05 1.71
C THR A 158 -6.50 24.82 1.57
N HIS A 159 -6.50 23.99 2.60
CA HIS A 159 -5.73 22.76 2.68
C HIS A 159 -6.68 21.55 2.69
N ASP A 160 -7.48 21.45 1.61
CA ASP A 160 -8.66 20.57 1.56
C ASP A 160 -8.39 19.12 2.00
N LEU A 161 -7.30 18.51 1.53
CA LEU A 161 -6.93 17.15 1.94
C LEU A 161 -6.52 17.09 3.42
N ALA A 162 -5.71 18.04 3.89
CA ALA A 162 -5.27 18.08 5.28
C ALA A 162 -6.44 18.25 6.24
N ASP A 163 -7.42 19.10 5.91
CA ASP A 163 -8.62 19.31 6.72
C ASP A 163 -9.46 18.05 6.84
N VAL A 164 -9.63 17.31 5.73
CA VAL A 164 -10.34 16.02 5.74
C VAL A 164 -9.61 14.99 6.58
N LEU A 165 -8.28 14.89 6.46
CA LEU A 165 -7.50 13.91 7.24
C LEU A 165 -7.50 14.26 8.73
N ARG A 166 -7.47 15.54 9.08
CA ARG A 166 -7.58 16.00 10.46
C ARG A 166 -8.93 15.57 11.05
N ALA A 167 -10.03 15.86 10.38
CA ALA A 167 -11.38 15.49 10.83
C ALA A 167 -11.53 13.97 10.95
N LEU A 168 -11.06 13.20 9.94
CA LEU A 168 -11.14 11.74 9.94
C LEU A 168 -10.38 11.11 11.13
N THR A 169 -9.17 11.60 11.39
CA THR A 169 -8.36 11.07 12.50
C THR A 169 -8.80 11.57 13.87
N ALA A 170 -9.58 12.65 13.94
CA ALA A 170 -10.26 13.10 15.14
C ALA A 170 -11.57 12.35 15.43
N GLY A 171 -12.01 11.47 14.51
CA GLY A 171 -13.31 10.78 14.63
C GLY A 171 -14.53 11.69 14.40
N GLU A 172 -14.30 12.86 13.77
CA GLU A 172 -15.39 13.78 13.43
C GLU A 172 -16.27 13.20 12.33
N GLN A 173 -17.56 13.48 12.38
CA GLN A 173 -18.47 13.09 11.29
C GLN A 173 -18.19 13.94 10.06
N ILE A 174 -17.86 13.30 8.95
CA ILE A 174 -17.53 13.96 7.69
C ILE A 174 -18.66 13.74 6.70
N GLU A 175 -19.33 14.83 6.30
CA GLU A 175 -20.18 14.79 5.12
C GLU A 175 -19.33 14.61 3.87
N THR A 176 -19.82 13.83 2.90
CA THR A 176 -19.10 13.60 1.64
C THR A 176 -18.84 14.93 0.94
N ARG A 177 -17.57 15.28 0.82
CA ARG A 177 -17.14 16.56 0.25
C ARG A 177 -16.44 16.34 -1.09
N ARG A 178 -16.72 17.25 -2.01
CA ARG A 178 -16.05 17.28 -3.32
C ARG A 178 -15.51 18.67 -3.60
N THR A 179 -14.30 18.73 -4.16
CA THR A 179 -13.70 19.95 -4.70
C THR A 179 -13.25 19.71 -6.13
N GLU A 180 -13.13 20.77 -6.93
CA GLU A 180 -12.65 20.67 -8.30
C GLU A 180 -11.14 20.43 -8.33
N PRO A 181 -10.65 19.32 -8.86
CA PRO A 181 -9.22 19.06 -8.96
C PRO A 181 -8.62 19.82 -10.14
N ILE A 182 -7.44 20.39 -9.96
CA ILE A 182 -6.67 21.06 -11.01
C ILE A 182 -5.43 20.22 -11.34
N GLY A 183 -5.32 19.78 -12.57
CA GLY A 183 -4.23 18.90 -12.97
C GLY A 183 -4.17 18.63 -14.48
N CYS A 184 -3.25 17.74 -14.86
CA CYS A 184 -3.13 17.26 -16.23
C CYS A 184 -4.21 16.19 -16.49
N THR A 185 -4.95 16.30 -17.58
CA THR A 185 -6.03 15.36 -17.92
C THR A 185 -5.52 13.94 -18.08
N ILE A 186 -6.25 12.97 -17.52
CA ILE A 186 -6.01 11.54 -17.76
C ILE A 186 -6.57 11.20 -19.14
N THR A 187 -5.68 10.86 -20.07
CA THR A 187 -6.08 10.36 -21.39
C THR A 187 -6.39 8.87 -21.30
N PHE A 188 -7.65 8.52 -21.42
CA PHE A 188 -8.10 7.13 -21.39
C PHE A 188 -7.87 6.43 -22.72
N ARG A 189 -7.28 5.23 -22.68
CA ARG A 189 -7.21 4.33 -23.83
C ARG A 189 -8.61 3.93 -24.27
N LYS A 190 -8.84 3.86 -25.57
CA LYS A 190 -10.05 3.22 -26.11
C LYS A 190 -9.99 1.74 -25.72
N LYS A 191 -11.08 1.20 -25.15
CA LYS A 191 -11.20 -0.27 -25.00
C LYS A 191 -11.23 -0.85 -26.41
N GLU A 192 -10.24 -1.66 -26.75
CA GLU A 192 -10.36 -2.51 -27.92
C GLU A 192 -11.56 -3.44 -27.66
N LYS A 193 -12.53 -3.42 -28.59
CA LYS A 193 -13.59 -4.42 -28.57
C LYS A 193 -12.90 -5.74 -28.87
N SER A 194 -12.86 -6.64 -27.88
CA SER A 194 -12.51 -8.03 -28.18
C SER A 194 -13.40 -8.55 -29.30
N PRO A 195 -12.82 -9.25 -30.31
CA PRO A 195 -13.57 -9.81 -31.40
C PRO A 195 -14.62 -10.82 -30.94
#